data_80a15535dde002df9f43969675ed69c4
#
_entry.id   80a15535dde002df9f43969675ed69c4
#
_cell.length_a   1.000
_cell.length_b   1.000
_cell.length_c   1.000
_cell.angle_alpha   90.00
_cell.angle_beta   90.00
_cell.angle_gamma   90.00
#
_symmetry.space_group_name_H-M   'P 1'
#
loop_
_entity.id
_entity.type
_entity.pdbx_description
1 polymer ?
#
loop_
_entity_poly.entity_id
_entity_poly.type
_entity_poly.pdbx_seq_one_letter_code
_entity_poly.pdbx_strand_id
1 'polypeptide(L)'
;MDESVLIVGSLAYDSVSSPAGSVENELGGSATYGGLSAAFHTNISKSGIVGIVGVVGDDFSGEDRELLKNAGLDLSGLETVHGETFRWAGSYHGSMGEAETHETHLNVFEHFEPKVPENWKSPTITFCANLHPLIQKNVLDQSPPSRISMLDSMNLWIQIAKDDLLNVMKKVDLVIINDGEVRMLANDDNLVRAAHHVRSMIDSTYLIVKRG
;
A
#
# COMPACT_ATOMS: atom_id res chain seq x y z
N MET A 1 4.56 11.75 -23.31
CA MET A 1 5.19 10.67 -22.51
C MET A 1 4.05 10.01 -21.80
N ASP A 2 3.90 8.70 -21.98
CA ASP A 2 2.84 7.97 -21.28
C ASP A 2 3.14 7.99 -19.78
N GLU A 3 2.17 8.36 -18.97
CA GLU A 3 2.31 8.38 -17.52
C GLU A 3 2.43 6.94 -17.00
N SER A 4 3.35 6.69 -16.07
CA SER A 4 3.57 5.37 -15.49
C SER A 4 3.48 5.43 -13.98
N VAL A 5 2.70 4.51 -13.40
CA VAL A 5 2.47 4.42 -11.96
C VAL A 5 3.01 3.09 -11.46
N LEU A 6 4.03 3.12 -10.62
CA LEU A 6 4.51 1.95 -9.91
C LEU A 6 3.90 1.89 -8.52
N ILE A 7 3.34 0.75 -8.17
CA ILE A 7 2.77 0.52 -6.84
C ILE A 7 3.51 -0.65 -6.19
N VAL A 8 4.05 -0.41 -5.00
CA VAL A 8 4.56 -1.48 -4.15
C VAL A 8 3.65 -1.65 -2.95
N GLY A 9 3.28 -2.88 -2.64
CA GLY A 9 2.37 -3.16 -1.55
C GLY A 9 2.11 -4.65 -1.37
N SER A 10 1.26 -4.98 -0.40
CA SER A 10 0.81 -6.35 -0.21
C SER A 10 -0.19 -6.78 -1.28
N LEU A 11 -0.06 -8.03 -1.73
CA LEU A 11 -1.14 -8.81 -2.29
C LEU A 11 -1.49 -9.86 -1.24
N ALA A 12 -2.75 -10.04 -0.96
CA ALA A 12 -3.22 -10.82 0.18
C ALA A 12 -4.49 -11.60 -0.15
N TYR A 13 -4.80 -12.56 0.69
CA TYR A 13 -6.15 -13.08 0.84
C TYR A 13 -6.74 -12.58 2.15
N ASP A 14 -7.79 -11.77 2.03
CA ASP A 14 -8.45 -11.13 3.15
C ASP A 14 -9.74 -11.86 3.54
N SER A 15 -9.95 -12.05 4.84
CA SER A 15 -11.23 -12.51 5.42
C SER A 15 -11.84 -11.38 6.21
N VAL A 16 -12.99 -10.87 5.75
CA VAL A 16 -13.59 -9.66 6.27
C VAL A 16 -15.00 -9.92 6.74
N SER A 17 -15.34 -9.51 7.96
CA SER A 17 -16.73 -9.45 8.44
C SER A 17 -17.16 -8.00 8.66
N SER A 18 -18.44 -7.71 8.34
CA SER A 18 -19.04 -6.40 8.51
C SER A 18 -20.54 -6.53 8.75
N PRO A 19 -21.25 -5.46 9.14
CA PRO A 19 -22.70 -5.47 9.22
C PRO A 19 -23.43 -5.84 7.92
N ALA A 20 -22.77 -5.72 6.77
CA ALA A 20 -23.31 -6.06 5.45
C ALA A 20 -23.10 -7.54 5.06
N GLY A 21 -22.26 -8.28 5.79
CA GLY A 21 -21.94 -9.68 5.53
C GLY A 21 -20.46 -9.99 5.76
N SER A 22 -20.08 -11.22 5.41
CA SER A 22 -18.70 -11.68 5.52
C SER A 22 -18.24 -12.34 4.22
N VAL A 23 -16.93 -12.23 3.96
CA VAL A 23 -16.21 -12.91 2.90
C VAL A 23 -14.97 -13.58 3.47
N GLU A 24 -14.52 -14.66 2.86
CA GLU A 24 -13.35 -15.41 3.30
C GLU A 24 -12.39 -15.64 2.13
N ASN A 25 -11.11 -15.40 2.37
CA ASN A 25 -10.03 -15.63 1.40
C ASN A 25 -10.24 -14.93 0.05
N GLU A 26 -10.77 -13.72 0.07
CA GLU A 26 -10.92 -12.90 -1.13
C GLU A 26 -9.64 -12.15 -1.46
N LEU A 27 -9.41 -11.90 -2.75
CA LEU A 27 -8.26 -11.13 -3.20
C LEU A 27 -8.25 -9.73 -2.58
N GLY A 28 -7.21 -9.43 -1.83
CA GLY A 28 -7.02 -8.20 -1.08
C GLY A 28 -5.59 -7.70 -1.13
N GLY A 29 -5.28 -6.82 -0.18
CA GLY A 29 -3.97 -6.20 -0.06
C GLY A 29 -3.84 -4.83 -0.69
N SER A 30 -2.93 -4.03 -0.16
CA SER A 30 -2.78 -2.61 -0.51
C SER A 30 -2.34 -2.37 -1.96
N ALA A 31 -1.49 -3.25 -2.52
CA ALA A 31 -1.11 -3.16 -3.94
C ALA A 31 -2.22 -3.59 -4.86
N THR A 32 -3.03 -4.57 -4.48
CA THR A 32 -4.21 -4.99 -5.24
C THR A 32 -5.19 -3.82 -5.40
N TYR A 33 -5.64 -3.23 -4.30
CA TYR A 33 -6.61 -2.13 -4.35
C TYR A 33 -6.04 -0.87 -5.01
N GLY A 34 -4.80 -0.49 -4.66
CA GLY A 34 -4.13 0.64 -5.28
C GLY A 34 -3.92 0.45 -6.78
N GLY A 35 -3.50 -0.76 -7.18
CA GLY A 35 -3.28 -1.14 -8.57
C GLY A 35 -4.57 -1.12 -9.40
N LEU A 36 -5.62 -1.78 -8.94
CA LEU A 36 -6.91 -1.81 -9.61
C LEU A 36 -7.52 -0.40 -9.75
N SER A 37 -7.43 0.42 -8.69
CA SER A 37 -7.88 1.80 -8.74
C SER A 37 -7.10 2.64 -9.76
N ALA A 38 -5.77 2.55 -9.75
CA ALA A 38 -4.93 3.26 -10.71
C ALA A 38 -5.19 2.79 -12.15
N ALA A 39 -5.31 1.47 -12.38
CA ALA A 39 -5.61 0.90 -13.68
C ALA A 39 -6.98 1.34 -14.21
N PHE A 40 -7.99 1.40 -13.36
CA PHE A 40 -9.31 1.93 -13.74
C PHE A 40 -9.21 3.37 -14.27
N HIS A 41 -8.48 4.24 -13.57
CA HIS A 41 -8.33 5.64 -13.99
C HIS A 41 -7.47 5.80 -15.25
N THR A 42 -6.38 5.04 -15.39
CA THR A 42 -5.54 5.08 -16.59
C THR A 42 -6.27 4.53 -17.82
N ASN A 43 -7.11 3.50 -17.66
CA ASN A 43 -7.94 2.95 -18.72
C ASN A 43 -9.01 3.94 -19.21
N ILE A 44 -9.66 4.67 -18.28
CA ILE A 44 -10.64 5.73 -18.65
C ILE A 44 -9.95 6.88 -19.40
N SER A 45 -8.81 7.34 -18.91
CA SER A 45 -8.06 8.44 -19.54
C SER A 45 -7.32 8.01 -20.81
N LYS A 46 -7.22 6.70 -21.07
CA LYS A 46 -6.42 6.08 -22.15
C LYS A 46 -4.97 6.58 -22.13
N SER A 47 -4.45 6.84 -20.94
CA SER A 47 -3.10 7.35 -20.73
C SER A 47 -2.42 6.60 -19.58
N GLY A 48 -1.23 6.09 -19.84
CA GLY A 48 -0.38 5.51 -18.83
C GLY A 48 -0.51 3.99 -18.66
N ILE A 49 0.44 3.48 -17.89
CA ILE A 49 0.56 2.07 -17.51
C ILE A 49 0.71 1.97 -16.00
N VAL A 50 0.26 0.86 -15.42
CA VAL A 50 0.36 0.60 -13.98
C VAL A 50 1.11 -0.69 -13.73
N GLY A 51 2.19 -0.64 -12.95
CA GLY A 51 2.97 -1.80 -12.54
C GLY A 51 2.83 -2.09 -11.06
N ILE A 52 2.91 -3.36 -10.70
CA ILE A 52 2.91 -3.83 -9.30
C ILE A 52 4.26 -4.46 -8.98
N VAL A 53 4.81 -4.10 -7.81
CA VAL A 53 5.90 -4.80 -7.14
C VAL A 53 5.36 -5.41 -5.86
N GLY A 54 5.48 -6.71 -5.73
CA GLY A 54 4.95 -7.47 -4.59
C GLY A 54 5.42 -8.92 -4.61
N VAL A 55 4.99 -9.70 -3.62
CA VAL A 55 5.27 -11.12 -3.51
C VAL A 55 4.01 -11.89 -3.15
N VAL A 56 3.87 -13.06 -3.74
CA VAL A 56 2.79 -14.03 -3.45
C VAL A 56 3.37 -15.43 -3.30
N GLY A 57 2.62 -16.31 -2.65
CA GLY A 57 2.96 -17.71 -2.50
C GLY A 57 2.52 -18.58 -3.68
N ASP A 58 2.80 -19.88 -3.57
CA ASP A 58 2.37 -20.90 -4.54
C ASP A 58 0.85 -21.07 -4.60
N ASP A 59 0.15 -20.64 -3.55
CA ASP A 59 -1.30 -20.68 -3.41
C ASP A 59 -2.03 -19.53 -4.11
N PHE A 60 -1.27 -18.55 -4.67
CA PHE A 60 -1.88 -17.44 -5.38
C PHE A 60 -2.54 -17.89 -6.67
N SER A 61 -3.86 -17.75 -6.75
CA SER A 61 -4.65 -18.36 -7.79
C SER A 61 -4.33 -17.82 -9.20
N GLY A 62 -4.46 -18.69 -10.20
CA GLY A 62 -4.35 -18.28 -11.60
C GLY A 62 -5.46 -17.31 -12.01
N GLU A 63 -6.65 -17.45 -11.43
CA GLU A 63 -7.80 -16.58 -11.69
C GLU A 63 -7.55 -15.17 -11.21
N ASP A 64 -7.01 -14.99 -9.98
CA ASP A 64 -6.67 -13.69 -9.44
C ASP A 64 -5.55 -13.01 -10.24
N ARG A 65 -4.55 -13.81 -10.67
CA ARG A 65 -3.49 -13.30 -11.54
C ARG A 65 -4.03 -12.79 -12.88
N GLU A 66 -4.94 -13.54 -13.49
CA GLU A 66 -5.58 -13.11 -14.73
C GLU A 66 -6.54 -11.93 -14.53
N LEU A 67 -7.23 -11.84 -13.39
CA LEU A 67 -8.04 -10.67 -13.04
C LEU A 67 -7.18 -9.40 -13.02
N LEU A 68 -6.03 -9.43 -12.34
CA LEU A 68 -5.11 -8.29 -12.27
C LEU A 68 -4.57 -7.91 -13.67
N LYS A 69 -4.17 -8.88 -14.49
CA LYS A 69 -3.71 -8.63 -15.86
C LYS A 69 -4.80 -8.04 -16.74
N ASN A 70 -6.02 -8.60 -16.67
CA ASN A 70 -7.16 -8.12 -17.45
C ASN A 70 -7.61 -6.71 -17.04
N ALA A 71 -7.34 -6.30 -15.79
CA ALA A 71 -7.52 -4.93 -15.36
C ALA A 71 -6.45 -3.97 -15.94
N GLY A 72 -5.43 -4.48 -16.61
CA GLY A 72 -4.37 -3.69 -17.25
C GLY A 72 -3.12 -3.50 -16.40
N LEU A 73 -2.90 -4.34 -15.39
CA LEU A 73 -1.72 -4.26 -14.53
C LEU A 73 -0.53 -5.03 -15.14
N ASP A 74 0.63 -4.39 -15.18
CA ASP A 74 1.91 -5.06 -15.43
C ASP A 74 2.37 -5.75 -14.14
N LEU A 75 2.43 -7.08 -14.19
CA LEU A 75 2.82 -7.95 -13.07
C LEU A 75 4.30 -8.40 -13.18
N SER A 76 5.12 -7.74 -13.98
CA SER A 76 6.55 -8.10 -14.14
C SER A 76 7.34 -8.00 -12.83
N GLY A 77 6.88 -7.19 -11.88
CA GLY A 77 7.44 -7.05 -10.54
C GLY A 77 6.77 -7.92 -9.47
N LEU A 78 5.83 -8.79 -9.84
CA LEU A 78 5.16 -9.72 -8.92
C LEU A 78 5.93 -11.03 -8.83
N GLU A 79 6.63 -11.22 -7.71
CA GLU A 79 7.38 -12.46 -7.43
C GLU A 79 6.44 -13.56 -6.91
N THR A 80 6.69 -14.81 -7.33
CA THR A 80 6.07 -15.99 -6.73
C THR A 80 7.17 -16.79 -6.04
N VAL A 81 7.01 -17.06 -4.75
CA VAL A 81 7.96 -17.82 -3.95
C VAL A 81 7.27 -18.98 -3.24
N HIS A 82 8.05 -19.98 -2.86
CA HIS A 82 7.50 -21.15 -2.18
C HIS A 82 6.92 -20.78 -0.81
N GLY A 83 5.66 -21.13 -0.56
CA GLY A 83 4.93 -20.84 0.66
C GLY A 83 3.53 -20.27 0.39
N GLU A 84 2.89 -19.79 1.42
CA GLU A 84 1.55 -19.20 1.34
C GLU A 84 1.60 -17.69 1.13
N THR A 85 0.62 -17.17 0.41
CA THR A 85 0.38 -15.73 0.25
C THR A 85 0.00 -15.10 1.60
N PHE A 86 0.32 -13.82 1.78
CA PHE A 86 -0.09 -13.03 2.95
C PHE A 86 -1.60 -13.13 3.19
N ARG A 87 -2.00 -13.33 4.46
CA ARG A 87 -3.41 -13.43 4.87
C ARG A 87 -3.70 -12.45 5.99
N TRP A 88 -4.87 -11.82 5.89
CA TRP A 88 -5.38 -10.95 6.93
C TRP A 88 -6.85 -11.28 7.22
N ALA A 89 -7.22 -11.27 8.51
CA ALA A 89 -8.60 -11.40 8.91
C ALA A 89 -8.98 -10.28 9.88
N GLY A 90 -10.14 -9.69 9.68
CA GLY A 90 -10.64 -8.62 10.52
C GLY A 90 -12.11 -8.33 10.38
N SER A 91 -12.61 -7.45 11.23
CA SER A 91 -13.99 -6.99 11.19
C SER A 91 -14.10 -5.48 11.18
N TYR A 92 -15.17 -5.01 10.55
CA TYR A 92 -15.56 -3.61 10.56
C TYR A 92 -16.86 -3.46 11.32
N HIS A 93 -16.94 -2.44 12.19
CA HIS A 93 -18.09 -2.14 13.01
C HIS A 93 -18.57 -0.69 12.81
N GLY A 94 -19.85 -0.44 13.06
CA GLY A 94 -20.43 0.92 13.08
C GLY A 94 -20.21 1.67 11.77
N SER A 95 -19.40 2.74 11.83
CA SER A 95 -19.12 3.62 10.67
C SER A 95 -18.17 3.04 9.64
N MET A 96 -17.66 1.83 9.81
CA MET A 96 -16.68 1.19 8.90
C MET A 96 -15.33 1.93 8.80
N GLY A 97 -15.05 2.88 9.69
CA GLY A 97 -13.86 3.73 9.62
C GLY A 97 -12.56 3.04 10.05
N GLU A 98 -12.65 2.08 10.95
CA GLU A 98 -11.51 1.33 11.47
C GLU A 98 -11.81 -0.16 11.46
N ALA A 99 -10.82 -0.95 11.05
CA ALA A 99 -10.88 -2.40 11.11
C ALA A 99 -10.34 -2.89 12.45
N GLU A 100 -11.03 -3.85 13.06
CA GLU A 100 -10.49 -4.66 14.14
C GLU A 100 -9.77 -5.86 13.53
N THR A 101 -8.45 -5.92 13.68
CA THR A 101 -7.64 -7.04 13.18
C THR A 101 -7.76 -8.23 14.13
N HIS A 102 -8.12 -9.39 13.60
CA HIS A 102 -8.19 -10.65 14.34
C HIS A 102 -6.94 -11.50 14.13
N GLU A 103 -6.51 -11.64 12.86
CA GLU A 103 -5.36 -12.45 12.48
C GLU A 103 -4.54 -11.77 11.38
N THR A 104 -3.23 -11.99 11.44
CA THR A 104 -2.29 -11.55 10.40
C THR A 104 -1.22 -12.62 10.22
N HIS A 105 -1.19 -13.24 9.05
CA HIS A 105 -0.18 -14.22 8.67
C HIS A 105 0.67 -13.64 7.54
N LEU A 106 1.86 -13.17 7.87
CA LEU A 106 2.76 -12.54 6.88
C LEU A 106 3.22 -13.53 5.81
N ASN A 107 3.45 -14.81 6.18
CA ASN A 107 3.84 -15.87 5.26
C ASN A 107 5.04 -15.44 4.39
N VAL A 108 4.96 -15.60 3.06
CA VAL A 108 6.05 -15.19 2.13
C VAL A 108 6.38 -13.71 2.20
N PHE A 109 5.47 -12.89 2.69
CA PHE A 109 5.66 -11.44 2.80
C PHE A 109 6.63 -11.04 3.92
N GLU A 110 6.83 -11.89 4.94
CA GLU A 110 7.75 -11.64 6.06
C GLU A 110 9.20 -11.41 5.60
N HIS A 111 9.59 -12.11 4.53
CA HIS A 111 10.95 -12.05 3.99
C HIS A 111 11.02 -11.37 2.63
N PHE A 112 10.02 -10.57 2.30
CA PHE A 112 9.96 -9.90 1.01
C PHE A 112 11.06 -8.84 0.85
N GLU A 113 11.95 -9.09 -0.11
CA GLU A 113 12.97 -8.15 -0.55
C GLU A 113 12.66 -7.71 -2.00
N PRO A 114 12.00 -6.55 -2.20
CA PRO A 114 11.52 -6.15 -3.51
C PRO A 114 12.66 -5.95 -4.50
N LYS A 115 12.46 -6.47 -5.72
CA LYS A 115 13.32 -6.24 -6.88
C LYS A 115 12.51 -5.52 -7.94
N VAL A 116 12.81 -4.25 -8.13
CA VAL A 116 12.11 -3.45 -9.14
C VAL A 116 12.66 -3.80 -10.54
N PRO A 117 11.80 -4.24 -11.48
CA PRO A 117 12.21 -4.52 -12.86
C PRO A 117 12.77 -3.29 -13.56
N GLU A 118 13.68 -3.48 -14.55
CA GLU A 118 14.35 -2.39 -15.25
C GLU A 118 13.38 -1.40 -15.92
N ASN A 119 12.27 -1.90 -16.49
CA ASN A 119 11.24 -1.06 -17.10
C ASN A 119 10.47 -0.20 -16.09
N TRP A 120 10.64 -0.44 -14.78
CA TRP A 120 9.98 0.28 -13.68
C TRP A 120 10.95 1.09 -12.82
N LYS A 121 12.20 1.27 -13.22
CA LYS A 121 13.20 2.00 -12.43
C LYS A 121 13.09 3.52 -12.47
N SER A 122 12.24 4.07 -13.34
CA SER A 122 12.01 5.52 -13.44
C SER A 122 10.56 5.81 -13.84
N PRO A 123 9.57 5.43 -13.02
CA PRO A 123 8.17 5.71 -13.30
C PRO A 123 7.86 7.20 -13.15
N THR A 124 6.70 7.62 -13.63
CA THR A 124 6.19 8.98 -13.36
C THR A 124 5.81 9.14 -11.89
N ILE A 125 5.14 8.11 -11.34
CA ILE A 125 4.65 8.08 -9.96
C ILE A 125 5.13 6.78 -9.31
N THR A 126 5.65 6.86 -8.08
CA THR A 126 5.87 5.69 -7.21
C THR A 126 4.95 5.80 -6.00
N PHE A 127 4.07 4.84 -5.83
CA PHE A 127 3.21 4.72 -4.66
C PHE A 127 3.67 3.56 -3.78
N CYS A 128 4.26 3.90 -2.65
CA CYS A 128 4.57 2.96 -1.58
C CYS A 128 3.31 2.77 -0.73
N ALA A 129 2.50 1.78 -1.08
CA ALA A 129 1.31 1.40 -0.33
C ALA A 129 1.71 0.78 1.02
N ASN A 130 0.76 0.33 1.82
CA ASN A 130 1.03 -0.16 3.16
C ASN A 130 2.00 -1.35 3.17
N LEU A 131 3.21 -1.09 3.70
CA LEU A 131 4.33 -2.02 3.86
C LEU A 131 5.21 -1.63 5.03
N HIS A 132 6.13 -2.52 5.44
CA HIS A 132 7.19 -2.15 6.37
C HIS A 132 8.01 -0.97 5.81
N PRO A 133 8.29 0.10 6.61
CA PRO A 133 8.93 1.33 6.13
C PRO A 133 10.28 1.11 5.44
N LEU A 134 11.09 0.14 5.89
CA LEU A 134 12.36 -0.18 5.23
C LEU A 134 12.19 -0.76 3.83
N ILE A 135 11.10 -1.51 3.58
CA ILE A 135 10.76 -2.01 2.24
C ILE A 135 10.33 -0.85 1.35
N GLN A 136 9.49 0.06 1.85
CA GLN A 136 9.09 1.28 1.14
C GLN A 136 10.33 2.11 0.73
N LYS A 137 11.24 2.31 1.68
CA LYS A 137 12.50 3.00 1.42
C LYS A 137 13.33 2.31 0.33
N ASN A 138 13.46 0.98 0.40
CA ASN A 138 14.22 0.19 -0.56
C ASN A 138 13.67 0.36 -1.99
N VAL A 139 12.34 0.34 -2.16
CA VAL A 139 11.73 0.56 -3.47
C VAL A 139 11.95 1.98 -3.97
N LEU A 140 11.81 2.99 -3.13
CA LEU A 140 12.09 4.39 -3.50
C LEU A 140 13.55 4.58 -3.93
N ASP A 141 14.49 3.91 -3.28
CA ASP A 141 15.92 3.95 -3.63
C ASP A 141 16.20 3.24 -4.98
N GLN A 142 15.44 2.18 -5.35
CA GLN A 142 15.56 1.46 -6.62
C GLN A 142 14.82 2.15 -7.77
N SER A 143 13.72 2.84 -7.47
CA SER A 143 12.77 3.36 -8.45
C SER A 143 12.30 4.77 -8.06
N PRO A 144 13.23 5.76 -8.10
CA PRO A 144 12.86 7.14 -7.84
C PRO A 144 11.91 7.64 -8.94
N PRO A 145 10.72 8.19 -8.58
CA PRO A 145 9.80 8.68 -9.59
C PRO A 145 10.29 9.98 -10.21
N SER A 146 9.89 10.21 -11.47
CA SER A 146 10.23 11.46 -12.17
C SER A 146 9.35 12.65 -11.77
N ARG A 147 8.21 12.42 -11.11
CA ARG A 147 7.25 13.47 -10.80
C ARG A 147 6.78 13.49 -9.34
N ILE A 148 6.31 12.36 -8.77
CA ILE A 148 5.77 12.33 -7.42
C ILE A 148 5.94 10.96 -6.76
N SER A 149 6.40 10.98 -5.52
CA SER A 149 6.44 9.84 -4.61
C SER A 149 5.33 9.93 -3.58
N MET A 150 4.66 8.82 -3.34
CA MET A 150 3.51 8.74 -2.43
C MET A 150 3.70 7.59 -1.44
N LEU A 151 3.20 7.76 -0.22
CA LEU A 151 3.27 6.76 0.83
C LEU A 151 1.95 6.66 1.59
N ASP A 152 1.52 5.42 1.84
CA ASP A 152 0.48 5.04 2.81
C ASP A 152 1.10 4.20 3.92
N SER A 153 0.42 4.08 5.06
CA SER A 153 0.88 3.33 6.22
C SER A 153 -0.29 2.69 6.97
N MET A 154 0.00 2.08 8.11
CA MET A 154 -1.00 1.56 9.05
C MET A 154 -0.51 1.67 10.49
N ASN A 155 -1.44 1.49 11.44
CA ASN A 155 -1.21 1.57 12.88
C ASN A 155 -0.04 0.70 13.35
N LEU A 156 0.12 -0.50 12.79
CA LEU A 156 1.20 -1.42 13.16
C LEU A 156 2.58 -0.75 13.04
N TRP A 157 2.86 -0.13 11.89
CA TRP A 157 4.17 0.49 11.64
C TRP A 157 4.42 1.71 12.54
N ILE A 158 3.35 2.44 12.89
CA ILE A 158 3.44 3.54 13.86
C ILE A 158 3.83 3.01 15.25
N GLN A 159 3.38 1.81 15.61
CA GLN A 159 3.66 1.20 16.92
C GLN A 159 5.05 0.58 17.01
N ILE A 160 5.47 -0.16 15.98
CA ILE A 160 6.68 -1.00 16.05
C ILE A 160 7.88 -0.48 15.26
N ALA A 161 7.69 0.47 14.32
CA ALA A 161 8.72 0.98 13.41
C ALA A 161 8.59 2.50 13.16
N LYS A 162 8.20 3.25 14.19
CA LYS A 162 7.87 4.70 14.07
C LYS A 162 9.02 5.52 13.50
N ASP A 163 10.24 5.31 13.95
CA ASP A 163 11.39 6.09 13.49
C ASP A 163 11.70 5.83 12.02
N ASP A 164 11.63 4.56 11.58
CA ASP A 164 11.82 4.20 10.18
C ASP A 164 10.68 4.77 9.32
N LEU A 165 9.45 4.73 9.82
CA LEU A 165 8.29 5.32 9.14
C LEU A 165 8.45 6.83 8.96
N LEU A 166 8.81 7.57 10.00
CA LEU A 166 9.07 9.00 9.89
C LEU A 166 10.23 9.32 8.94
N ASN A 167 11.27 8.47 8.93
CA ASN A 167 12.39 8.63 8.01
C ASN A 167 12.01 8.44 6.55
N VAL A 168 11.13 7.49 6.22
CA VAL A 168 10.65 7.32 4.84
C VAL A 168 9.61 8.38 4.47
N MET A 169 8.73 8.78 5.39
CA MET A 169 7.78 9.88 5.17
C MET A 169 8.46 11.20 4.81
N LYS A 170 9.66 11.48 5.33
CA LYS A 170 10.46 12.66 4.96
C LYS A 170 11.03 12.61 3.53
N LYS A 171 11.03 11.44 2.90
CA LYS A 171 11.60 11.23 1.57
C LYS A 171 10.57 11.26 0.44
N VAL A 172 9.29 11.30 0.78
CA VAL A 172 8.19 11.31 -0.19
C VAL A 172 7.54 12.68 -0.31
N ASP A 173 6.96 12.97 -1.46
CA ASP A 173 6.26 14.22 -1.71
C ASP A 173 4.89 14.26 -1.05
N LEU A 174 4.22 13.10 -0.96
CA LEU A 174 2.85 12.98 -0.48
C LEU A 174 2.71 11.81 0.50
N VAL A 175 2.21 12.10 1.69
CA VAL A 175 1.80 11.11 2.69
C VAL A 175 0.28 11.05 2.76
N ILE A 176 -0.30 9.83 2.70
CA ILE A 176 -1.74 9.59 2.74
C ILE A 176 -2.02 8.64 3.92
N ILE A 177 -2.55 9.14 5.00
CA ILE A 177 -2.86 8.36 6.21
C ILE A 177 -4.24 8.71 6.76
N ASN A 178 -4.82 7.82 7.56
CA ASN A 178 -6.14 8.09 8.15
C ASN A 178 -6.03 8.99 9.40
N ASP A 179 -7.17 9.45 9.89
CA ASP A 179 -7.24 10.36 11.03
C ASP A 179 -6.83 9.71 12.36
N GLY A 180 -7.05 8.41 12.53
CA GLY A 180 -6.54 7.63 13.68
C GLY A 180 -5.01 7.56 13.67
N GLU A 181 -4.41 7.26 12.52
CA GLU A 181 -2.96 7.24 12.31
C GLU A 181 -2.31 8.60 12.58
N VAL A 182 -2.94 9.68 12.11
CA VAL A 182 -2.48 11.05 12.39
C VAL A 182 -2.45 11.34 13.87
N ARG A 183 -3.54 11.02 14.61
CA ARG A 183 -3.59 11.21 16.07
C ARG A 183 -2.56 10.37 16.78
N MET A 184 -2.37 9.12 16.37
CA MET A 184 -1.39 8.20 16.95
C MET A 184 0.04 8.69 16.74
N LEU A 185 0.39 9.14 15.53
CA LEU A 185 1.72 9.71 15.23
C LEU A 185 2.03 10.94 16.07
N ALA A 186 1.05 11.84 16.21
CA ALA A 186 1.18 13.09 16.94
C ALA A 186 1.04 12.93 18.45
N ASN A 187 0.46 11.82 18.92
CA ASN A 187 -0.01 11.63 20.30
C ASN A 187 -0.95 12.77 20.75
N ASP A 188 -1.91 13.15 19.88
CA ASP A 188 -2.88 14.23 20.14
C ASP A 188 -4.26 13.86 19.55
N ASP A 189 -5.29 13.87 20.39
CA ASP A 189 -6.67 13.54 20.00
C ASP A 189 -7.31 14.62 19.11
N ASN A 190 -6.82 15.86 19.15
CA ASN A 190 -7.33 16.90 18.28
C ASN A 190 -6.73 16.77 16.87
N LEU A 191 -7.54 16.34 15.91
CA LEU A 191 -7.12 16.05 14.54
C LEU A 191 -6.39 17.22 13.86
N VAL A 192 -6.85 18.45 14.05
CA VAL A 192 -6.25 19.64 13.41
C VAL A 192 -4.83 19.88 13.96
N ARG A 193 -4.68 19.86 15.28
CA ARG A 193 -3.35 20.00 15.91
C ARG A 193 -2.44 18.82 15.55
N ALA A 194 -2.98 17.59 15.58
CA ALA A 194 -2.26 16.39 15.20
C ALA A 194 -1.73 16.48 13.77
N ALA A 195 -2.58 16.87 12.82
CA ALA A 195 -2.18 17.02 11.41
C ALA A 195 -1.07 18.08 11.24
N HIS A 196 -1.19 19.23 11.91
CA HIS A 196 -0.12 20.24 11.89
C HIS A 196 1.19 19.72 12.51
N HIS A 197 1.10 18.95 13.61
CA HIS A 197 2.26 18.35 14.25
C HIS A 197 2.91 17.30 13.33
N VAL A 198 2.14 16.36 12.79
CA VAL A 198 2.67 15.38 11.83
C VAL A 198 3.33 16.09 10.65
N ARG A 199 2.66 17.11 10.09
CA ARG A 199 3.21 17.89 8.97
C ARG A 199 4.57 18.51 9.30
N SER A 200 4.77 18.94 10.55
CA SER A 200 6.07 19.49 11.01
C SER A 200 7.16 18.43 11.22
N MET A 201 6.78 17.17 11.45
CA MET A 201 7.71 16.06 11.64
C MET A 201 8.24 15.46 10.33
N ILE A 202 7.43 15.46 9.26
CA ILE A 202 7.71 14.69 8.04
C ILE A 202 8.32 15.51 6.90
N ASP A 203 8.25 16.84 6.97
CA ASP A 203 8.80 17.74 5.94
C ASP A 203 8.34 17.45 4.49
N SER A 204 7.34 16.57 4.31
CA SER A 204 6.73 16.26 3.02
C SER A 204 5.93 17.44 2.49
N THR A 205 5.81 17.56 1.16
CA THR A 205 5.08 18.67 0.52
C THR A 205 3.59 18.61 0.85
N TYR A 206 3.01 17.39 0.84
CA TYR A 206 1.57 17.18 1.05
C TYR A 206 1.30 16.12 2.11
N LEU A 207 0.28 16.37 2.92
CA LEU A 207 -0.34 15.39 3.83
C LEU A 207 -1.83 15.33 3.53
N ILE A 208 -2.31 14.16 3.11
CA ILE A 208 -3.75 13.86 2.95
C ILE A 208 -4.19 13.05 4.15
N VAL A 209 -5.23 13.50 4.82
CA VAL A 209 -5.85 12.79 5.96
C VAL A 209 -7.18 12.20 5.52
N LYS A 210 -7.25 10.86 5.43
CA LYS A 210 -8.48 10.11 5.13
C LYS A 210 -9.39 10.15 6.36
N ARG A 211 -10.69 10.31 6.17
CA ARG A 211 -11.67 10.41 7.27
C ARG A 211 -12.84 9.43 7.15
N GLY A 212 -12.65 8.34 6.43
CA GLY A 212 -13.68 7.35 6.18
C GLY A 212 -14.65 7.74 5.08
#